data_183030b8de39dde858b4d61fd6a46106
#
_entry.id   183030b8de39dde858b4d61fd6a46106
#
_cell.length_a   1.000
_cell.length_b   1.000
_cell.length_c   1.000
_cell.angle_alpha   90.00
_cell.angle_beta   90.00
_cell.angle_gamma   90.00
#
_symmetry.space_group_name_H-M   'P 1'
#
loop_
_entity.id
_entity.type
_entity.pdbx_description
1 polymer ?
#
loop_
_entity_poly.entity_id
_entity_poly.type
_entity_poly.pdbx_seq_one_letter_code
_entity_poly.pdbx_strand_id
1 'polypeptide(L)'
;QKLVYLSDELHKSFVNKYVRKIIINAYRTAGKANASCWTATQSIKDYFLYKDAKAEENPVTIVTQSTAMFLFNHKQADVEYLQQLDNLNENDIQFIIDAAQGECLLVDTTGKARVRIILLDSELDFANTNVELEKERSRRKA
;
A
#
# COMPACT_ATOMS: atom_id res chain seq x y z
N GLN A 1 -21.12 0.45 -15.05
CA GLN A 1 -20.75 0.95 -13.72
C GLN A 1 -19.40 0.37 -13.38
N LYS A 2 -18.44 1.21 -12.94
CA LYS A 2 -17.14 0.76 -12.44
C LYS A 2 -17.23 0.59 -10.92
N LEU A 3 -16.76 -0.53 -10.41
CA LEU A 3 -16.67 -0.78 -8.97
C LEU A 3 -15.25 -0.49 -8.50
N VAL A 4 -15.10 0.25 -7.39
CA VAL A 4 -13.82 0.46 -6.73
C VAL A 4 -13.90 -0.14 -5.34
N TYR A 5 -12.99 -1.05 -5.04
CA TYR A 5 -12.77 -1.58 -3.70
C TYR A 5 -11.56 -0.89 -3.09
N LEU A 6 -11.73 -0.25 -1.95
CA LEU A 6 -10.67 0.43 -1.21
C LEU A 6 -10.56 -0.18 0.18
N SER A 7 -9.37 -0.60 0.57
CA SER A 7 -9.08 -1.14 1.90
C SER A 7 -7.80 -0.53 2.45
N ASP A 8 -7.90 0.09 3.61
CA ASP A 8 -6.76 0.51 4.41
C ASP A 8 -6.45 -0.53 5.49
N GLU A 9 -5.20 -0.60 5.93
CA GLU A 9 -4.71 -1.57 6.92
C GLU A 9 -5.10 -3.03 6.59
N LEU A 10 -4.93 -3.41 5.34
CA LEU A 10 -5.38 -4.70 4.81
C LEU A 10 -4.87 -5.90 5.61
N HIS A 11 -3.69 -5.79 6.24
CA HIS A 11 -3.08 -6.84 7.05
C HIS A 11 -4.01 -7.35 8.18
N LYS A 12 -4.86 -6.47 8.75
CA LYS A 12 -5.84 -6.87 9.77
C LYS A 12 -6.84 -7.91 9.25
N SER A 13 -7.16 -7.85 7.97
CA SER A 13 -8.05 -8.79 7.31
C SER A 13 -7.39 -10.15 7.01
N PHE A 14 -6.07 -10.22 7.01
CA PHE A 14 -5.35 -11.47 6.70
C PHE A 14 -5.38 -12.51 7.83
N VAL A 15 -5.67 -12.10 9.06
CA VAL A 15 -5.77 -13.02 10.21
C VAL A 15 -6.86 -14.08 9.96
N ASN A 16 -8.01 -13.68 9.39
CA ASN A 16 -9.09 -14.60 9.06
C ASN A 16 -8.86 -15.19 7.66
N LYS A 17 -8.64 -16.51 7.59
CA LYS A 17 -8.35 -17.19 6.33
C LYS A 17 -9.48 -17.09 5.30
N TYR A 18 -10.73 -17.03 5.73
CA TYR A 18 -11.88 -16.90 4.82
C TYR A 18 -11.94 -15.50 4.20
N VAL A 19 -11.73 -14.47 5.01
CA VAL A 19 -11.67 -13.08 4.55
C VAL A 19 -10.48 -12.90 3.59
N ARG A 20 -9.31 -13.44 3.96
CA ARG A 20 -8.12 -13.42 3.12
C ARG A 20 -8.38 -14.04 1.74
N LYS A 21 -9.03 -15.22 1.70
CA LYS A 21 -9.40 -15.89 0.44
C LYS A 21 -10.33 -15.05 -0.42
N ILE A 22 -11.34 -14.40 0.18
CA ILE A 22 -12.27 -13.52 -0.53
C ILE A 22 -11.52 -12.34 -1.15
N ILE A 23 -10.63 -11.68 -0.39
CA ILE A 23 -9.84 -10.54 -0.86
C ILE A 23 -8.93 -10.95 -2.02
N ILE A 24 -8.18 -12.04 -1.86
CA ILE A 24 -7.29 -12.53 -2.92
C ILE A 24 -8.07 -12.86 -4.20
N ASN A 25 -9.25 -13.48 -4.04
CA ASN A 25 -10.10 -13.77 -5.19
C ASN A 25 -10.63 -12.49 -5.87
N ALA A 26 -10.96 -11.46 -5.08
CA ALA A 26 -11.36 -10.16 -5.62
C ALA A 26 -10.26 -9.56 -6.50
N TYR A 27 -9.00 -9.59 -6.05
CA TYR A 27 -7.86 -9.13 -6.86
C TYR A 27 -7.69 -9.91 -8.17
N ARG A 28 -7.82 -11.23 -8.12
CA ARG A 28 -7.71 -12.09 -9.31
C ARG A 28 -8.81 -11.86 -10.34
N THR A 29 -9.98 -11.41 -9.90
CA THR A 29 -11.16 -11.30 -10.76
C THR A 29 -11.55 -9.86 -11.08
N ALA A 30 -10.95 -8.88 -10.42
CA ALA A 30 -11.27 -7.45 -10.56
C ALA A 30 -11.33 -6.98 -12.01
N GLY A 31 -10.31 -7.32 -12.81
CA GLY A 31 -10.27 -6.93 -14.22
C GLY A 31 -11.45 -7.49 -15.04
N LYS A 32 -11.87 -8.75 -14.76
CA LYS A 32 -13.04 -9.37 -15.44
C LYS A 32 -14.36 -8.75 -15.01
N ALA A 33 -14.43 -8.23 -13.78
CA ALA A 33 -15.59 -7.58 -13.21
C ALA A 33 -15.68 -6.07 -13.52
N ASN A 34 -14.74 -5.53 -14.33
CA ASN A 34 -14.60 -4.08 -14.54
C ASN A 34 -14.48 -3.31 -13.21
N ALA A 35 -13.74 -3.92 -12.26
CA ALA A 35 -13.51 -3.40 -10.92
C ALA A 35 -12.04 -3.01 -10.74
N SER A 36 -11.78 -2.11 -9.81
CA SER A 36 -10.44 -1.72 -9.37
C SER A 36 -10.31 -1.99 -7.87
N CYS A 37 -9.20 -2.62 -7.48
CA CYS A 37 -8.88 -2.88 -6.08
C CYS A 37 -7.68 -2.02 -5.67
N TRP A 38 -7.85 -1.27 -4.59
CA TRP A 38 -6.82 -0.43 -3.99
C TRP A 38 -6.64 -0.82 -2.53
N THR A 39 -5.43 -1.09 -2.13
CA THR A 39 -5.12 -1.45 -0.75
C THR A 39 -3.91 -0.71 -0.26
N ALA A 40 -3.90 -0.41 1.04
CA ALA A 40 -2.76 0.13 1.75
C ALA A 40 -2.41 -0.76 2.95
N THR A 41 -1.13 -0.82 3.26
CA THR A 41 -0.59 -1.44 4.47
C THR A 41 0.64 -0.68 4.94
N GLN A 42 0.99 -0.84 6.20
CA GLN A 42 2.13 -0.14 6.81
C GLN A 42 3.46 -0.83 6.54
N SER A 43 3.47 -2.11 6.15
CA SER A 43 4.68 -2.87 5.89
C SER A 43 4.46 -3.89 4.78
N ILE A 44 5.40 -3.97 3.85
CA ILE A 44 5.40 -4.96 2.77
C ILE A 44 5.42 -6.39 3.30
N LYS A 45 6.05 -6.64 4.46
CA LYS A 45 6.13 -7.97 5.07
C LYS A 45 4.77 -8.58 5.36
N ASP A 46 3.72 -7.77 5.55
CA ASP A 46 2.37 -8.25 5.84
C ASP A 46 1.84 -9.20 4.75
N TYR A 47 2.24 -8.96 3.50
CA TYR A 47 1.90 -9.83 2.38
C TYR A 47 2.66 -11.17 2.40
N PHE A 48 3.81 -11.24 3.07
CA PHE A 48 4.67 -12.43 3.12
C PHE A 48 4.47 -13.30 4.37
N LEU A 49 3.68 -12.85 5.36
CA LEU A 49 3.42 -13.60 6.59
C LEU A 49 2.78 -14.98 6.35
N TYR A 50 2.13 -15.17 5.22
CA TYR A 50 1.40 -16.39 4.86
C TYR A 50 1.92 -17.01 3.55
N LYS A 51 3.21 -16.83 3.25
CA LYS A 51 3.81 -17.27 1.98
C LYS A 51 3.67 -18.77 1.71
N ASP A 52 3.62 -19.59 2.76
CA ASP A 52 3.47 -21.05 2.68
C ASP A 52 1.99 -21.49 2.57
N ALA A 53 1.04 -20.56 2.61
CA ALA A 53 -0.37 -20.87 2.41
C ALA A 53 -0.62 -21.28 0.95
N LYS A 54 -1.73 -22.02 0.73
CA LYS A 54 -2.18 -22.34 -0.65
C LYS A 54 -2.31 -21.07 -1.47
N ALA A 55 -2.06 -21.15 -2.77
CA ALA A 55 -2.08 -19.99 -3.67
C ALA A 55 -3.35 -19.12 -3.55
N GLU A 56 -4.50 -19.73 -3.28
CA GLU A 56 -5.78 -19.03 -3.07
C GLU A 56 -5.90 -18.30 -1.73
N GLU A 57 -4.96 -18.53 -0.81
CA GLU A 57 -4.91 -17.95 0.54
C GLU A 57 -3.63 -17.15 0.77
N ASN A 58 -2.74 -17.06 -0.22
CA ASN A 58 -1.44 -16.40 -0.11
C ASN A 58 -1.55 -14.92 -0.52
N PRO A 59 -1.35 -13.96 0.42
CA PRO A 59 -1.48 -12.53 0.15
C PRO A 59 -0.42 -11.99 -0.83
N VAL A 60 0.70 -12.67 -1.05
CA VAL A 60 1.69 -12.31 -2.08
C VAL A 60 1.01 -12.17 -3.45
N THR A 61 -0.07 -12.91 -3.69
CA THR A 61 -0.88 -12.78 -4.91
C THR A 61 -1.38 -11.34 -5.13
N ILE A 62 -1.66 -10.59 -4.08
CA ILE A 62 -2.12 -9.18 -4.19
C ILE A 62 -1.00 -8.35 -4.80
N VAL A 63 0.22 -8.50 -4.30
CA VAL A 63 1.40 -7.79 -4.81
C VAL A 63 1.68 -8.16 -6.26
N THR A 64 1.70 -9.47 -6.59
CA THR A 64 2.01 -9.95 -7.94
C THR A 64 0.92 -9.65 -8.97
N GLN A 65 -0.32 -9.43 -8.54
CA GLN A 65 -1.45 -9.05 -9.42
C GLN A 65 -1.68 -7.54 -9.47
N SER A 66 -0.98 -6.77 -8.66
CA SER A 66 -1.08 -5.30 -8.68
C SER A 66 -0.44 -4.75 -9.95
N THR A 67 -1.17 -3.90 -10.66
CA THR A 67 -0.69 -3.20 -11.87
C THR A 67 0.13 -1.96 -11.52
N ALA A 68 -0.02 -1.43 -10.32
CA ALA A 68 0.78 -0.34 -9.81
C ALA A 68 0.98 -0.45 -8.28
N MET A 69 2.15 -0.07 -7.80
CA MET A 69 2.50 -0.01 -6.39
C MET A 69 3.17 1.33 -6.07
N PHE A 70 2.75 1.94 -4.98
CA PHE A 70 3.40 3.11 -4.39
C PHE A 70 4.16 2.66 -3.15
N LEU A 71 5.47 2.57 -3.26
CA LEU A 71 6.36 2.13 -2.17
C LEU A 71 6.92 3.38 -1.47
N PHE A 72 6.29 3.77 -0.38
CA PHE A 72 6.73 4.85 0.48
C PHE A 72 7.91 4.40 1.36
N ASN A 73 8.35 5.24 2.31
CA ASN A 73 9.41 4.88 3.23
C ASN A 73 9.12 3.57 3.98
N HIS A 74 10.09 2.66 3.92
CA HIS A 74 10.09 1.39 4.62
C HIS A 74 11.25 1.31 5.60
N LYS A 75 11.11 0.46 6.62
CA LYS A 75 12.17 0.23 7.59
C LYS A 75 13.24 -0.70 7.02
N GLN A 76 14.47 -0.59 7.54
CA GLN A 76 15.56 -1.50 7.18
C GLN A 76 15.19 -2.99 7.36
N ALA A 77 14.32 -3.31 8.31
CA ALA A 77 13.81 -4.67 8.54
C ALA A 77 12.91 -5.21 7.40
N ASP A 78 12.46 -4.36 6.49
CA ASP A 78 11.62 -4.75 5.36
C ASP A 78 12.43 -5.05 4.09
N VAL A 79 13.75 -4.82 4.10
CA VAL A 79 14.63 -4.98 2.92
C VAL A 79 14.55 -6.38 2.33
N GLU A 80 14.56 -7.42 3.15
CA GLU A 80 14.47 -8.82 2.71
C GLU A 80 13.17 -9.12 1.93
N TYR A 81 12.08 -8.41 2.24
CA TYR A 81 10.79 -8.55 1.54
C TYR A 81 10.76 -7.70 0.26
N LEU A 82 11.36 -6.50 0.29
CA LEU A 82 11.51 -5.66 -0.91
C LEU A 82 12.38 -6.35 -1.97
N GLN A 83 13.43 -7.08 -1.56
CA GLN A 83 14.27 -7.88 -2.45
C GLN A 83 13.53 -9.04 -3.14
N GLN A 84 12.39 -9.47 -2.60
CA GLN A 84 11.55 -10.50 -3.21
C GLN A 84 10.62 -9.93 -4.30
N LEU A 85 10.61 -8.62 -4.51
CA LEU A 85 9.90 -7.98 -5.61
C LEU A 85 10.81 -7.97 -6.85
N ASP A 86 10.47 -8.76 -7.85
CA ASP A 86 11.30 -8.99 -9.06
C ASP A 86 11.72 -7.72 -9.80
N ASN A 87 11.01 -6.62 -9.59
CA ASN A 87 11.22 -5.38 -10.32
C ASN A 87 12.10 -4.35 -9.58
N LEU A 88 12.62 -4.64 -8.39
CA LEU A 88 13.44 -3.70 -7.61
C LEU A 88 14.92 -4.06 -7.68
N ASN A 89 15.77 -3.06 -7.92
CA ASN A 89 17.20 -3.17 -7.75
C ASN A 89 17.68 -2.53 -6.44
N GLU A 90 18.95 -2.67 -6.10
CA GLU A 90 19.53 -2.15 -4.86
C GLU A 90 19.36 -0.63 -4.71
N ASN A 91 19.49 0.14 -5.80
CA ASN A 91 19.30 1.60 -5.77
C ASN A 91 17.84 1.99 -5.52
N ASP A 92 16.89 1.18 -5.99
CA ASP A 92 15.46 1.39 -5.73
C ASP A 92 15.14 1.13 -4.26
N ILE A 93 15.67 0.03 -3.71
CA ILE A 93 15.50 -0.33 -2.31
C ILE A 93 16.12 0.73 -1.40
N GLN A 94 17.34 1.18 -1.71
CA GLN A 94 17.98 2.25 -0.95
C GLN A 94 17.15 3.54 -0.99
N PHE A 95 16.62 3.91 -2.16
CA PHE A 95 15.73 5.07 -2.27
C PHE A 95 14.48 4.93 -1.39
N ILE A 96 13.84 3.74 -1.36
CA ILE A 96 12.65 3.48 -0.54
C ILE A 96 12.97 3.63 0.96
N ILE A 97 14.14 3.13 1.40
CA ILE A 97 14.57 3.24 2.80
C ILE A 97 14.86 4.69 3.20
N ASP A 98 15.45 5.46 2.29
CA ASP A 98 15.87 6.86 2.55
C ASP A 98 14.76 7.87 2.21
N ALA A 99 13.62 7.43 1.65
CA ALA A 99 12.56 8.30 1.17
C ALA A 99 12.03 9.23 2.27
N ALA A 100 11.96 10.52 1.98
CA ALA A 100 11.38 11.51 2.87
C ALA A 100 9.84 11.42 2.88
N GLN A 101 9.21 12.11 3.81
CA GLN A 101 7.75 12.18 3.86
C GLN A 101 7.17 12.67 2.53
N GLY A 102 6.22 11.92 2.00
CA GLY A 102 5.57 12.19 0.71
C GLY A 102 6.34 11.67 -0.49
N GLU A 103 7.56 11.16 -0.33
CA GLU A 103 8.31 10.52 -1.41
C GLU A 103 8.01 9.04 -1.49
N CYS A 104 7.90 8.51 -2.71
CA CYS A 104 7.71 7.09 -2.96
C CYS A 104 8.30 6.66 -4.29
N LEU A 105 8.55 5.36 -4.42
CA LEU A 105 8.81 4.72 -5.70
C LEU A 105 7.47 4.22 -6.25
N LEU A 106 7.03 4.78 -7.38
CA LEU A 106 5.95 4.21 -8.18
C LEU A 106 6.53 3.11 -9.06
N VAL A 107 5.96 1.94 -8.97
CA VAL A 107 6.26 0.79 -9.83
C VAL A 107 4.97 0.41 -10.54
N ASP A 108 4.99 0.38 -11.87
CA ASP A 108 3.85 -0.04 -12.67
C ASP A 108 4.27 -0.93 -13.84
N THR A 109 3.33 -1.29 -14.71
CA THR A 109 3.58 -2.14 -15.89
C THR A 109 4.47 -1.48 -16.95
N THR A 110 4.69 -0.16 -16.88
CA THR A 110 5.50 0.61 -17.85
C THR A 110 6.91 0.88 -17.32
N GLY A 111 7.13 0.76 -16.02
CA GLY A 111 8.43 0.96 -15.40
C GLY A 111 8.37 1.49 -13.98
N LYS A 112 9.38 2.27 -13.61
CA LYS A 112 9.55 2.82 -12.27
C LYS A 112 9.79 4.33 -12.34
N ALA A 113 9.22 5.06 -11.38
CA ALA A 113 9.44 6.50 -11.23
C ALA A 113 9.56 6.88 -9.75
N ARG A 114 10.50 7.74 -9.41
CA ARG A 114 10.55 8.41 -8.11
C ARG A 114 9.56 9.56 -8.12
N VAL A 115 8.62 9.52 -7.18
CA VAL A 115 7.49 10.45 -7.13
C VAL A 115 7.49 11.16 -5.78
N ARG A 116 7.16 12.44 -5.78
CA ARG A 116 6.85 13.20 -4.57
C ARG A 116 5.40 13.64 -4.63
N ILE A 117 4.62 13.22 -3.64
CA ILE A 117 3.23 13.61 -3.48
C ILE A 117 3.20 14.93 -2.71
N ILE A 118 2.63 15.95 -3.32
CA ILE A 118 2.44 17.27 -2.72
C ILE A 118 0.94 17.44 -2.50
N LEU A 119 0.54 17.57 -1.25
CA LEU A 119 -0.84 17.86 -0.88
C LEU A 119 -1.05 19.39 -0.90
N LEU A 120 -2.23 19.81 -1.32
CA LEU A 120 -2.67 21.18 -1.17
C LEU A 120 -2.95 21.47 0.31
N ASP A 121 -2.84 22.73 0.74
CA ASP A 121 -3.11 23.12 2.14
C ASP A 121 -4.50 22.67 2.61
N SER A 122 -5.51 22.74 1.73
CA SER A 122 -6.87 22.25 2.00
C SER A 122 -6.94 20.74 2.20
N GLU A 123 -6.10 19.96 1.52
CA GLU A 123 -6.03 18.49 1.64
C GLU A 123 -5.26 18.10 2.90
N LEU A 124 -4.20 18.85 3.26
CA LEU A 124 -3.48 18.69 4.52
C LEU A 124 -4.41 18.85 5.71
N ASP A 125 -5.39 19.74 5.61
CA ASP A 125 -6.39 19.94 6.66
C ASP A 125 -7.26 18.72 6.89
N PHE A 126 -7.56 17.94 5.87
CA PHE A 126 -8.31 16.68 5.98
C PHE A 126 -7.42 15.49 6.38
N ALA A 127 -6.19 15.46 5.89
CA ALA A 127 -5.27 14.33 6.12
C ALA A 127 -4.59 14.39 7.50
N ASN A 128 -4.62 15.54 8.18
CA ASN A 128 -3.89 15.73 9.40
C ASN A 128 -4.69 15.22 10.61
N THR A 129 -4.33 14.02 11.07
CA THR A 129 -4.89 13.37 12.27
C THR A 129 -4.22 13.78 13.57
N ASN A 130 -3.41 14.86 13.57
CA ASN A 130 -2.71 15.31 14.76
C ASN A 130 -3.69 16.01 15.72
N VAL A 131 -4.01 15.33 16.82
CA VAL A 131 -4.96 15.76 17.85
C VAL A 131 -4.59 17.11 18.48
N GLU A 132 -3.32 17.47 18.54
CA GLU A 132 -2.85 18.77 19.07
C GLU A 132 -3.23 19.92 18.14
N LEU A 133 -3.08 19.74 16.84
CA LEU A 133 -3.49 20.73 15.84
C LEU A 133 -5.02 20.90 15.80
N GLU A 134 -5.78 19.83 15.98
CA GLU A 134 -7.25 19.94 16.12
C GLU A 134 -7.66 20.74 17.34
N LYS A 135 -6.98 20.55 18.49
CA LYS A 135 -7.23 21.34 19.70
C LYS A 135 -6.89 22.82 19.52
N GLU A 136 -5.79 23.14 18.84
CA GLU A 136 -5.43 24.53 18.52
C GLU A 136 -6.43 25.19 17.57
N ARG A 137 -6.91 24.47 16.56
CA ARG A 137 -7.95 24.95 15.64
C ARG A 137 -9.28 25.22 16.34
N SER A 138 -9.68 24.32 17.24
CA SER A 138 -10.90 24.50 18.04
C SER A 138 -10.80 25.73 18.94
N ARG A 139 -9.60 26.04 19.47
CA ARG A 139 -9.36 27.25 20.29
C ARG A 139 -9.36 28.54 19.47
N ARG A 140 -9.00 28.51 18.18
CA ARG A 140 -9.02 29.69 17.30
C ARG A 140 -10.41 29.99 16.73
N LYS A 141 -11.34 29.05 16.77
CA LYS A 141 -12.73 29.20 16.31
C LYS A 141 -13.72 29.57 17.43
N ALA A 142 -13.29 29.53 18.68
CA ALA A 142 -14.05 29.98 19.86
C ALA A 142 -13.65 31.40 20.27
#